data_04f42ad9eca173b54e9b4ce4535dc484
#
_entry.id   04f42ad9eca173b54e9b4ce4535dc484
#
_cell.length_a   1.000
_cell.length_b   1.000
_cell.length_c   1.000
_cell.angle_alpha   90.00
_cell.angle_beta   90.00
_cell.angle_gamma   90.00
#
_symmetry.space_group_name_H-M   'P 1'
#
loop_
_entity.id
_entity.type
_entity.pdbx_description
1 polymer ?
#
loop_
_entity_poly.entity_id
_entity_poly.type
_entity_poly.pdbx_seq_one_letter_code
_entity_poly.pdbx_strand_id
1 'polypeptide(L)'
;MRNLVLLIDTNILLNYITNREDPYLEQSVEIVRKCATGECTGYIAFHTLSTLWYVLRKRSDSVRRQNLKDICEIFTVATASQTGIIDAIEKDSFEDFEDCLQDKCAKDVGADYIITCNVRDFENSEVLAITPDDFIKAYR
;
A
#
# COMPACT_ATOMS: atom_id res chain seq x y z
N MET A 1 3.79 18.88 14.54
CA MET A 1 2.87 18.22 13.61
C MET A 1 3.02 16.71 13.74
N ARG A 2 1.90 16.02 13.77
CA ARG A 2 1.97 14.54 13.79
C ARG A 2 2.35 14.01 12.40
N ASN A 3 3.04 12.90 12.38
CA ASN A 3 3.31 12.19 11.13
C ASN A 3 2.01 11.65 10.55
N LEU A 4 1.83 11.78 9.25
CA LEU A 4 0.74 11.14 8.55
C LEU A 4 1.00 9.63 8.48
N VAL A 5 -0.05 8.87 8.69
CA VAL A 5 -0.02 7.41 8.63
C VAL A 5 -0.64 6.99 7.30
N LEU A 6 0.10 6.22 6.52
CA LEU A 6 -0.28 5.83 5.16
C LEU A 6 -0.32 4.31 5.04
N LEU A 7 -1.33 3.80 4.35
CA LEU A 7 -1.30 2.44 3.83
C LEU A 7 -0.97 2.51 2.35
N ILE A 8 0.02 1.76 1.92
CA ILE A 8 0.56 1.84 0.56
C ILE A 8 0.05 0.65 -0.26
N ASP A 9 -0.64 0.95 -1.36
CA ASP A 9 -1.14 -0.07 -2.28
C ASP A 9 0.02 -0.75 -3.02
N THR A 10 -0.19 -1.99 -3.38
CA THR A 10 0.80 -2.86 -4.02
C THR A 10 1.45 -2.23 -5.26
N ASN A 11 0.67 -1.53 -6.09
CA ASN A 11 1.20 -0.93 -7.33
C ASN A 11 2.24 0.17 -7.07
N ILE A 12 2.12 0.90 -5.98
CA ILE A 12 3.12 1.89 -5.58
C ILE A 12 4.46 1.19 -5.30
N LEU A 13 4.41 0.07 -4.58
CA LEU A 13 5.60 -0.72 -4.26
C LEU A 13 6.22 -1.33 -5.51
N LEU A 14 5.39 -1.83 -6.42
CA LEU A 14 5.87 -2.39 -7.69
C LEU A 14 6.58 -1.33 -8.53
N ASN A 15 6.05 -0.12 -8.59
CA ASN A 15 6.71 0.99 -9.27
C ASN A 15 8.12 1.23 -8.70
N TYR A 16 8.22 1.26 -7.38
CA TYR A 16 9.48 1.46 -6.68
C TYR A 16 10.46 0.31 -6.92
N ILE A 17 10.00 -0.94 -6.77
CA ILE A 17 10.86 -2.13 -6.87
C ILE A 17 11.35 -2.35 -8.30
N THR A 18 10.47 -2.17 -9.29
CA THR A 18 10.77 -2.52 -10.69
C THR A 18 11.20 -1.33 -11.52
N ASN A 19 10.99 -0.11 -11.03
CA ASN A 19 11.25 1.13 -11.78
C ASN A 19 10.58 1.10 -13.17
N ARG A 20 9.40 0.48 -13.25
CA ARG A 20 8.66 0.31 -14.51
C ARG A 20 8.08 1.64 -14.99
N GLU A 21 7.81 1.74 -16.30
CA GLU A 21 7.10 2.90 -16.83
C GLU A 21 5.68 2.93 -16.27
N ASP A 22 5.35 4.06 -15.63
CA ASP A 22 4.04 4.27 -15.03
C ASP A 22 3.86 5.78 -14.82
N PRO A 23 2.64 6.33 -15.05
CA PRO A 23 2.39 7.76 -14.86
C PRO A 23 2.74 8.27 -13.46
N TYR A 24 2.71 7.38 -12.46
CA TYR A 24 2.98 7.73 -11.07
C TYR A 24 4.35 7.23 -10.57
N LEU A 25 5.27 6.88 -11.48
CA LEU A 25 6.56 6.32 -11.07
C LEU A 25 7.34 7.25 -10.14
N GLU A 26 7.55 8.50 -10.55
CA GLU A 26 8.32 9.46 -9.75
C GLU A 26 7.68 9.71 -8.39
N GLN A 27 6.37 9.88 -8.38
CA GLN A 27 5.62 10.13 -7.15
C GLN A 27 5.60 8.90 -6.25
N SER A 28 5.53 7.69 -6.83
CA SER A 28 5.62 6.44 -6.06
C SER A 28 6.96 6.35 -5.33
N VAL A 29 8.05 6.64 -6.04
CA VAL A 29 9.39 6.64 -5.44
C VAL A 29 9.50 7.67 -4.32
N GLU A 30 8.91 8.86 -4.52
CA GLU A 30 8.92 9.92 -3.50
C GLU A 30 8.13 9.51 -2.24
N ILE A 31 6.99 8.84 -2.42
CA ILE A 31 6.21 8.32 -1.29
C ILE A 31 7.05 7.31 -0.48
N VAL A 32 7.70 6.37 -1.15
CA VAL A 32 8.55 5.37 -0.48
C VAL A 32 9.69 6.08 0.26
N ARG A 33 10.31 7.09 -0.35
CA ARG A 33 11.37 7.88 0.29
C ARG A 33 10.87 8.56 1.56
N LYS A 34 9.69 9.18 1.51
CA LYS A 34 9.10 9.84 2.69
C LYS A 34 8.87 8.86 3.83
N CYS A 35 8.46 7.64 3.52
CA CYS A 35 8.29 6.59 4.52
C CYS A 35 9.64 6.10 5.05
N ALA A 36 10.63 5.93 4.17
CA ALA A 36 11.97 5.47 4.55
C ALA A 36 12.69 6.47 5.45
N THR A 37 12.47 7.77 5.26
CA THR A 37 13.11 8.82 6.06
C THR A 37 12.34 9.19 7.33
N GLY A 38 11.15 8.61 7.53
CA GLY A 38 10.33 8.91 8.70
C GLY A 38 9.48 10.18 8.58
N GLU A 39 9.44 10.81 7.42
CA GLU A 39 8.55 11.96 7.19
C GLU A 39 7.07 11.53 7.26
N CYS A 40 6.79 10.28 6.86
CA CYS A 40 5.50 9.64 7.01
C CYS A 40 5.69 8.27 7.65
N THR A 41 4.66 7.77 8.30
CA THR A 41 4.64 6.40 8.82
C THR A 41 3.93 5.52 7.80
N GLY A 42 4.65 4.61 7.19
CA GLY A 42 4.14 3.75 6.12
C GLY A 42 3.81 2.34 6.58
N TYR A 43 2.63 1.87 6.20
CA TYR A 43 2.19 0.49 6.40
C TYR A 43 1.88 -0.15 5.06
N ILE A 44 2.05 -1.45 4.99
CA ILE A 44 1.58 -2.27 3.87
C ILE A 44 0.67 -3.36 4.42
N ALA A 45 -0.31 -3.79 3.64
CA ALA A 45 -1.18 -4.87 4.06
C ALA A 45 -0.43 -6.21 4.00
N PHE A 46 -0.72 -7.11 4.94
CA PHE A 46 -0.08 -8.42 5.02
C PHE A 46 -0.11 -9.16 3.68
N HIS A 47 -1.26 -9.21 3.02
CA HIS A 47 -1.42 -9.95 1.76
C HIS A 47 -0.68 -9.30 0.57
N THR A 48 -0.27 -8.04 0.69
CA THR A 48 0.57 -7.38 -0.32
C THR A 48 1.89 -8.13 -0.52
N LEU A 49 2.47 -8.69 0.55
CA LEU A 49 3.71 -9.47 0.44
C LEU A 49 3.54 -10.68 -0.47
N SER A 50 2.41 -11.37 -0.36
CA SER A 50 2.10 -12.52 -1.21
C SER A 50 1.92 -12.10 -2.68
N THR A 51 1.25 -10.98 -2.91
CA THR A 51 1.06 -10.44 -4.26
C THR A 51 2.40 -10.03 -4.89
N LEU A 52 3.26 -9.36 -4.13
CA LEU A 52 4.60 -9.00 -4.61
C LEU A 52 5.41 -10.25 -4.97
N TRP A 53 5.38 -11.27 -4.13
CA TRP A 53 6.08 -12.53 -4.40
C TRP A 53 5.65 -13.12 -5.74
N TYR A 54 4.35 -13.14 -6.02
CA TYR A 54 3.81 -13.67 -7.27
C TYR A 54 4.19 -12.80 -8.47
N VAL A 55 3.99 -11.49 -8.36
CA VAL A 55 4.25 -10.57 -9.49
C VAL A 55 5.73 -10.58 -9.87
N LEU A 56 6.62 -10.72 -8.89
CA LEU A 56 8.07 -10.74 -9.12
C LEU A 56 8.60 -12.13 -9.47
N ARG A 57 7.75 -13.07 -9.86
CA ARG A 57 8.11 -14.48 -10.06
C ARG A 57 9.18 -14.74 -11.12
N LYS A 58 9.43 -13.79 -12.03
CA LYS A 58 10.51 -13.91 -13.01
C LYS A 58 11.90 -13.67 -12.40
N ARG A 59 11.95 -13.08 -11.21
CA ARG A 59 13.20 -12.88 -10.48
C ARG A 59 13.56 -14.16 -9.72
N SER A 60 14.84 -14.34 -9.43
CA SER A 60 15.28 -15.48 -8.62
C SER A 60 14.68 -15.45 -7.22
N ASP A 61 14.62 -16.59 -6.56
CA ASP A 61 14.11 -16.72 -5.19
C ASP A 61 14.86 -15.78 -4.23
N SER A 62 16.18 -15.75 -4.31
CA SER A 62 16.99 -14.92 -3.41
C SER A 62 16.75 -13.43 -3.64
N VAL A 63 16.58 -13.01 -4.89
CA VAL A 63 16.30 -11.61 -5.21
C VAL A 63 14.92 -11.21 -4.71
N ARG A 64 13.92 -12.06 -4.89
CA ARG A 64 12.56 -11.78 -4.38
C ARG A 64 12.55 -11.65 -2.86
N ARG A 65 13.27 -12.55 -2.16
CA ARG A 65 13.37 -12.48 -0.69
C ARG A 65 14.01 -11.18 -0.25
N GLN A 66 15.06 -10.75 -0.94
CA GLN A 66 15.71 -9.48 -0.63
C GLN A 66 14.77 -8.30 -0.88
N ASN A 67 14.00 -8.32 -1.99
CA ASN A 67 13.01 -7.27 -2.29
C ASN A 67 11.98 -7.16 -1.16
N LEU A 68 11.44 -8.28 -0.69
CA LEU A 68 10.45 -8.28 0.39
C LEU A 68 11.06 -7.81 1.71
N LYS A 69 12.28 -8.21 1.98
CA LYS A 69 12.99 -7.78 3.19
C LYS A 69 13.23 -6.28 3.20
N ASP A 70 13.65 -5.71 2.06
CA ASP A 70 13.85 -4.27 1.93
C ASP A 70 12.55 -3.50 2.18
N ILE A 71 11.43 -4.01 1.64
CA ILE A 71 10.12 -3.41 1.88
C ILE A 71 9.76 -3.45 3.37
N CYS A 72 10.00 -4.56 4.04
CA CYS A 72 9.71 -4.69 5.48
C CYS A 72 10.64 -3.85 6.36
N GLU A 73 11.78 -3.41 5.86
CA GLU A 73 12.65 -2.47 6.58
C GLU A 73 12.11 -1.03 6.51
N ILE A 74 11.38 -0.70 5.44
CA ILE A 74 10.79 0.63 5.24
C ILE A 74 9.40 0.73 5.86
N PHE A 75 8.59 -0.31 5.70
CA PHE A 75 7.18 -0.32 6.07
C PHE A 75 6.92 -1.32 7.19
N THR A 76 5.91 -1.00 8.01
CA THR A 76 5.37 -1.96 8.97
C THR A 76 4.22 -2.70 8.32
N VAL A 77 4.12 -4.00 8.58
CA VAL A 77 3.06 -4.84 8.01
C VAL A 77 1.80 -4.71 8.86
N ALA A 78 0.72 -4.30 8.21
CA ALA A 78 -0.60 -4.21 8.84
C ALA A 78 -1.39 -5.48 8.56
N THR A 79 -2.18 -5.88 9.55
CA THR A 79 -3.08 -7.03 9.44
C THR A 79 -4.52 -6.58 9.70
N ALA A 80 -5.47 -7.43 9.37
CA ALA A 80 -6.86 -7.24 9.74
C ALA A 80 -7.24 -8.31 10.76
N SER A 81 -8.13 -7.95 11.71
CA SER A 81 -8.67 -8.92 12.66
C SER A 81 -9.56 -9.92 11.92
N GLN A 82 -9.82 -11.06 12.55
CA GLN A 82 -10.74 -12.04 11.99
C GLN A 82 -12.12 -11.42 11.74
N THR A 83 -12.61 -10.61 12.67
CA THR A 83 -13.89 -9.90 12.49
C THR A 83 -13.85 -8.97 11.28
N GLY A 84 -12.77 -8.24 11.11
CA GLY A 84 -12.57 -7.37 9.94
C GLY A 84 -12.52 -8.15 8.63
N ILE A 85 -11.88 -9.30 8.62
CA ILE A 85 -11.81 -10.18 7.45
C ILE A 85 -13.19 -10.71 7.09
N ILE A 86 -13.96 -11.16 8.07
CA ILE A 86 -15.33 -11.65 7.85
C ILE A 86 -16.20 -10.52 7.29
N ASP A 87 -16.09 -9.33 7.85
CA ASP A 87 -16.82 -8.15 7.36
C ASP A 87 -16.47 -7.87 5.90
N ALA A 88 -15.20 -7.98 5.53
CA ALA A 88 -14.77 -7.82 4.15
C ALA A 88 -15.36 -8.88 3.22
N ILE A 89 -15.46 -10.13 3.69
CA ILE A 89 -16.05 -11.23 2.91
C ILE A 89 -17.55 -10.97 2.66
N GLU A 90 -18.25 -10.42 3.64
CA GLU A 90 -19.68 -10.14 3.55
C GLU A 90 -20.00 -8.84 2.79
N LYS A 91 -19.01 -7.97 2.62
CA LYS A 91 -19.20 -6.66 2.01
C LYS A 91 -19.11 -6.76 0.48
N ASP A 92 -20.20 -6.49 -0.20
CA ASP A 92 -20.29 -6.60 -1.66
C ASP A 92 -20.10 -5.26 -2.40
N SER A 93 -19.77 -4.17 -1.68
CA SER A 93 -19.58 -2.85 -2.27
C SER A 93 -18.22 -2.66 -2.94
N PHE A 94 -17.27 -3.58 -2.75
CA PHE A 94 -15.99 -3.58 -3.43
C PHE A 94 -16.02 -4.60 -4.56
N GLU A 95 -15.50 -4.23 -5.73
CA GLU A 95 -15.33 -5.15 -6.85
C GLU A 95 -14.20 -6.14 -6.57
N ASP A 96 -13.14 -5.66 -5.89
CA ASP A 96 -11.94 -6.44 -5.59
C ASP A 96 -11.84 -6.69 -4.10
N PHE A 97 -11.87 -7.97 -3.73
CA PHE A 97 -11.77 -8.40 -2.34
C PHE A 97 -10.42 -8.00 -1.72
N GLU A 98 -9.32 -8.05 -2.49
CA GLU A 98 -8.00 -7.65 -1.98
C GLU A 98 -7.97 -6.18 -1.59
N ASP A 99 -8.62 -5.31 -2.37
CA ASP A 99 -8.72 -3.89 -2.05
C ASP A 99 -9.54 -3.67 -0.79
N CYS A 100 -10.61 -4.44 -0.60
CA CYS A 100 -11.40 -4.39 0.62
C CYS A 100 -10.56 -4.79 1.85
N LEU A 101 -9.72 -5.82 1.71
CA LEU A 101 -8.80 -6.22 2.79
C LEU A 101 -7.78 -5.12 3.09
N GLN A 102 -7.28 -4.43 2.07
CA GLN A 102 -6.37 -3.31 2.29
C GLN A 102 -7.04 -2.20 3.09
N ASP A 103 -8.29 -1.89 2.79
CA ASP A 103 -9.06 -0.90 3.56
C ASP A 103 -9.21 -1.33 5.02
N LYS A 104 -9.47 -2.61 5.29
CA LYS A 104 -9.55 -3.13 6.67
C LYS A 104 -8.21 -2.98 7.40
N CYS A 105 -7.11 -3.30 6.74
CA CYS A 105 -5.78 -3.10 7.30
C CYS A 105 -5.50 -1.62 7.59
N ALA A 106 -5.89 -0.74 6.67
CA ALA A 106 -5.72 0.70 6.82
C ALA A 106 -6.49 1.23 8.02
N LYS A 107 -7.72 0.77 8.20
CA LYS A 107 -8.56 1.16 9.33
C LYS A 107 -7.95 0.70 10.65
N ASP A 108 -7.47 -0.54 10.72
CA ASP A 108 -6.90 -1.11 11.93
C ASP A 108 -5.66 -0.35 12.44
N VAL A 109 -4.86 0.21 11.53
CA VAL A 109 -3.68 1.00 11.93
C VAL A 109 -3.96 2.49 12.06
N GLY A 110 -5.20 2.91 11.84
CA GLY A 110 -5.56 4.33 11.90
C GLY A 110 -4.92 5.14 10.79
N ALA A 111 -4.82 4.58 9.58
CA ALA A 111 -4.23 5.28 8.45
C ALA A 111 -5.04 6.53 8.10
N ASP A 112 -4.34 7.60 7.78
CA ASP A 112 -4.96 8.83 7.29
C ASP A 112 -5.38 8.69 5.84
N TYR A 113 -4.60 7.95 5.06
CA TYR A 113 -4.84 7.73 3.63
C TYR A 113 -4.40 6.34 3.19
N ILE A 114 -5.08 5.84 2.16
CA ILE A 114 -4.58 4.76 1.31
C ILE A 114 -3.95 5.45 0.09
N ILE A 115 -2.67 5.19 -0.16
CA ILE A 115 -1.99 5.72 -1.35
C ILE A 115 -2.09 4.69 -2.46
N THR A 116 -2.77 5.04 -3.54
CA THR A 116 -3.06 4.12 -4.65
C THR A 116 -2.97 4.84 -6.00
N CYS A 117 -2.59 4.10 -7.03
CA CYS A 117 -2.63 4.61 -8.40
C CYS A 117 -4.07 4.60 -8.97
N ASN A 118 -4.99 3.91 -8.30
CA ASN A 118 -6.38 3.78 -8.77
C ASN A 118 -7.38 4.04 -7.64
N VAL A 119 -7.64 5.32 -7.40
CA VAL A 119 -8.54 5.79 -6.34
C VAL A 119 -9.95 5.21 -6.51
N ARG A 120 -10.37 4.95 -7.75
CA ARG A 120 -11.70 4.43 -8.04
C ARG A 120 -11.96 3.06 -7.39
N ASP A 121 -10.92 2.22 -7.29
CA ASP A 121 -11.03 0.90 -6.64
C ASP A 121 -11.36 1.02 -5.15
N PHE A 122 -11.14 2.19 -4.55
CA PHE A 122 -11.35 2.46 -3.14
C PHE A 122 -12.48 3.46 -2.89
N GLU A 123 -13.37 3.69 -3.84
CA GLU A 123 -14.46 4.68 -3.68
C GLU A 123 -15.39 4.35 -2.51
N ASN A 124 -15.51 3.08 -2.13
CA ASN A 124 -16.33 2.62 -1.03
C ASN A 124 -15.53 2.29 0.23
N SER A 125 -14.27 2.69 0.29
CA SER A 125 -13.42 2.42 1.46
C SER A 125 -13.79 3.33 2.63
N GLU A 126 -13.51 2.84 3.84
CA GLU A 126 -13.68 3.62 5.06
C GLU A 126 -12.53 4.60 5.25
N VAL A 127 -11.34 4.26 4.77
CA VAL A 127 -10.16 5.14 4.77
C VAL A 127 -10.05 5.82 3.42
N LEU A 128 -9.85 7.12 3.43
CA LEU A 128 -9.79 7.91 2.20
C LEU A 128 -8.59 7.52 1.34
N ALA A 129 -8.83 7.26 0.06
CA ALA A 129 -7.78 6.96 -0.91
C ALA A 129 -7.36 8.23 -1.66
N ILE A 130 -6.06 8.34 -1.96
CA ILE A 130 -5.49 9.47 -2.68
C ILE A 130 -4.36 8.96 -3.57
N THR A 131 -4.16 9.61 -4.73
CA THR A 131 -3.05 9.26 -5.61
C THR A 131 -1.73 9.77 -5.04
N PRO A 132 -0.58 9.15 -5.40
CA PRO A 132 0.72 9.67 -4.98
C PRO A 132 0.94 11.12 -5.41
N ASP A 133 0.49 11.49 -6.62
CA ASP A 133 0.62 12.83 -7.14
C ASP A 133 -0.15 13.85 -6.29
N ASP A 134 -1.40 13.57 -6.00
CA ASP A 134 -2.25 14.46 -5.19
C ASP A 134 -1.72 14.55 -3.76
N PHE A 135 -1.22 13.44 -3.20
CA PHE A 135 -0.65 13.45 -1.86
C PHE A 135 0.57 14.38 -1.79
N ILE A 136 1.49 14.25 -2.75
CA ILE A 136 2.71 15.08 -2.78
C ILE A 136 2.36 16.56 -2.94
N LYS A 137 1.39 16.90 -3.78
CA LYS A 137 0.93 18.28 -3.95
C LYS A 137 0.36 18.87 -2.64
N ALA A 138 -0.36 18.06 -1.89
CA ALA A 138 -1.00 18.49 -0.65
C ALA A 138 -0.02 18.59 0.52
N TYR A 139 1.03 17.80 0.54
CA TYR A 139 1.92 17.65 1.70
C TYR A 139 3.41 17.80 1.36
N ARG A 140 3.73 18.75 0.53
CA ARG A 140 5.13 19.08 0.20
C ARG A 140 5.91 19.57 1.39
#